data_d3c9128ad51a4b98488826c0c86ea700
#
_entry.id   d3c9128ad51a4b98488826c0c86ea700
#
_cell.length_a   1.000
_cell.length_b   1.000
_cell.length_c   1.000
_cell.angle_alpha   90.00
_cell.angle_beta   90.00
_cell.angle_gamma   90.00
#
_symmetry.space_group_name_H-M   'P 1'
#
loop_
_entity.id
_entity.type
_entity.pdbx_description
1 polymer ?
#
loop_
_entity_poly.entity_id
_entity_poly.type
_entity_poly.pdbx_seq_one_letter_code
_entity_poly.pdbx_strand_id
1 'polypeptide(L)'
;MACVLRCVQKFKSTLTKTSVLVNRSPTVEELQQAKNILIRIAQRESFGREIDCLARRQPIPKNSKLVKITPIIDDKGLLRAKGRLENAPIDFDAKHTIVVDSKSRFGQSLVGHYHTQLAHGPVDYVYNEIRQRYLVVGGKSAVKKFSQSCLADQVLL
;
A
#
# COMPACT_ATOMS: atom_id res chain seq x y z
N MET A 1 -11.44 4.47 -9.09
CA MET A 1 -10.67 3.22 -8.97
C MET A 1 -11.54 1.98 -9.02
N ALA A 2 -12.65 1.87 -8.29
CA ALA A 2 -13.63 0.79 -8.49
C ALA A 2 -14.14 0.70 -9.94
N CYS A 3 -14.26 1.84 -10.65
CA CYS A 3 -14.58 1.88 -12.08
C CYS A 3 -13.53 1.18 -12.96
N VAL A 4 -12.24 1.27 -12.64
CA VAL A 4 -11.17 0.63 -13.42
C VAL A 4 -11.25 -0.89 -13.30
N LEU A 5 -11.51 -1.41 -12.09
CA LEU A 5 -11.72 -2.85 -11.90
C LEU A 5 -12.96 -3.36 -12.63
N ARG A 6 -14.05 -2.59 -12.62
CA ARG A 6 -15.24 -2.91 -13.41
C ARG A 6 -14.97 -2.88 -14.91
N CYS A 7 -14.15 -1.94 -15.41
CA CYS A 7 -13.69 -1.95 -16.78
C CYS A 7 -12.87 -3.20 -17.10
N VAL A 8 -11.92 -3.59 -16.26
CA VAL A 8 -11.10 -4.80 -16.46
C VAL A 8 -11.96 -6.06 -16.36
N GLN A 9 -12.91 -6.13 -15.43
CA GLN A 9 -13.87 -7.25 -15.34
C GLN A 9 -14.83 -7.27 -16.52
N LYS A 10 -15.30 -6.10 -16.99
CA LYS A 10 -16.13 -5.97 -18.18
C LYS A 10 -15.40 -6.41 -19.44
N PHE A 11 -14.10 -6.08 -19.58
CA PHE A 11 -13.25 -6.59 -20.66
C PHE A 11 -13.09 -8.11 -20.61
N LYS A 12 -12.85 -8.68 -19.43
CA LYS A 12 -12.78 -10.14 -19.25
C LYS A 12 -14.12 -10.82 -19.50
N SER A 13 -15.24 -10.22 -19.08
CA SER A 13 -16.58 -10.79 -19.30
C SER A 13 -17.05 -10.66 -20.76
N THR A 14 -16.58 -9.67 -21.50
CA THR A 14 -16.82 -9.55 -22.95
C THR A 14 -16.13 -10.69 -23.72
N LEU A 15 -14.97 -11.15 -23.22
CA LEU A 15 -14.27 -12.32 -23.78
C LEU A 15 -14.93 -13.67 -23.38
N THR A 16 -15.74 -13.71 -22.32
CA THR A 16 -16.34 -14.95 -21.78
C THR A 16 -17.88 -14.98 -21.80
N LYS A 17 -18.53 -14.11 -22.59
CA LYS A 17 -20.02 -14.06 -22.75
C LYS A 17 -20.87 -14.14 -21.47
N THR A 18 -20.34 -13.71 -20.33
CA THR A 18 -21.12 -13.68 -19.08
C THR A 18 -21.48 -12.22 -18.78
N SER A 19 -22.70 -11.85 -19.10
CA SER A 19 -23.27 -10.53 -18.86
C SER A 19 -23.56 -10.33 -17.37
N VAL A 20 -22.73 -9.58 -16.68
CA VAL A 20 -23.13 -8.98 -15.40
C VAL A 20 -22.99 -7.47 -15.52
N LEU A 21 -24.07 -6.85 -15.92
CA LEU A 21 -24.28 -5.40 -15.80
C LEU A 21 -24.54 -5.08 -14.34
N VAL A 22 -23.56 -4.54 -13.65
CA VAL A 22 -23.76 -4.09 -12.28
C VAL A 22 -23.71 -2.56 -12.25
N ASN A 23 -24.89 -1.98 -12.31
CA ASN A 23 -25.15 -0.54 -12.13
C ASN A 23 -25.39 -0.23 -10.63
N ARG A 24 -24.66 -0.91 -9.74
CA ARG A 24 -24.75 -0.71 -8.27
C ARG A 24 -23.45 -0.07 -7.74
N SER A 25 -23.56 0.54 -6.58
CA SER A 25 -22.38 1.03 -5.83
C SER A 25 -21.41 -0.13 -5.55
N PRO A 26 -20.07 0.12 -5.56
CA PRO A 26 -19.08 -0.91 -5.23
C PRO A 26 -19.30 -1.47 -3.82
N THR A 27 -19.17 -2.77 -3.66
CA THR A 27 -19.20 -3.41 -2.33
C THR A 27 -17.87 -3.16 -1.59
N VAL A 28 -17.87 -3.37 -0.28
CA VAL A 28 -16.67 -3.25 0.55
C VAL A 28 -15.59 -4.24 0.10
N GLU A 29 -15.98 -5.45 -0.27
CA GLU A 29 -15.09 -6.49 -0.77
C GLU A 29 -14.44 -6.09 -2.10
N GLU A 30 -15.21 -5.52 -3.03
CA GLU A 30 -14.70 -5.01 -4.31
C GLU A 30 -13.69 -3.88 -4.09
N LEU A 31 -13.96 -2.98 -3.14
CA LEU A 31 -13.04 -1.90 -2.78
C LEU A 31 -11.74 -2.44 -2.15
N GLN A 32 -11.86 -3.44 -1.27
CA GLN A 32 -10.70 -4.06 -0.64
C GLN A 32 -9.85 -4.84 -1.65
N GLN A 33 -10.46 -5.55 -2.58
CA GLN A 33 -9.76 -6.22 -3.68
C GLN A 33 -9.05 -5.23 -4.59
N ALA A 34 -9.71 -4.12 -4.95
CA ALA A 34 -9.13 -3.03 -5.71
C ALA A 34 -7.88 -2.47 -5.04
N LYS A 35 -7.99 -2.18 -3.75
CA LYS A 35 -6.89 -1.68 -2.93
C LYS A 35 -5.72 -2.66 -2.93
N ASN A 36 -5.96 -3.96 -2.72
CA ASN A 36 -4.92 -4.97 -2.71
C ASN A 36 -4.20 -5.08 -4.07
N ILE A 37 -4.94 -4.98 -5.18
CA ILE A 37 -4.34 -4.98 -6.53
C ILE A 37 -3.42 -3.78 -6.72
N LEU A 38 -3.85 -2.59 -6.31
CA LEU A 38 -3.04 -1.36 -6.42
C LEU A 38 -1.76 -1.45 -5.61
N ILE A 39 -1.86 -1.93 -4.37
CA ILE A 39 -0.71 -2.12 -3.49
C ILE A 39 0.26 -3.12 -4.14
N ARG A 40 -0.24 -4.24 -4.66
CA ARG A 40 0.59 -5.25 -5.32
C ARG A 40 1.31 -4.71 -6.56
N ILE A 41 0.65 -3.89 -7.38
CA ILE A 41 1.29 -3.23 -8.52
C ILE A 41 2.40 -2.30 -8.03
N ALA A 42 2.14 -1.44 -7.06
CA ALA A 42 3.13 -0.52 -6.51
C ALA A 42 4.31 -1.25 -5.85
N GLN A 43 4.05 -2.37 -5.16
CA GLN A 43 5.09 -3.22 -4.58
C GLN A 43 5.93 -3.90 -5.67
N ARG A 44 5.30 -4.38 -6.75
CA ARG A 44 6.00 -5.01 -7.87
C ARG A 44 6.91 -4.02 -8.61
N GLU A 45 6.48 -2.78 -8.77
CA GLU A 45 7.29 -1.71 -9.37
C GLU A 45 8.51 -1.36 -8.49
N SER A 46 8.33 -1.30 -7.16
CA SER A 46 9.37 -0.84 -6.23
C SER A 46 10.29 -1.95 -5.72
N PHE A 47 9.76 -3.18 -5.57
CA PHE A 47 10.42 -4.31 -4.90
C PHE A 47 10.34 -5.60 -5.71
N GLY A 48 10.28 -5.51 -7.04
CA GLY A 48 10.09 -6.67 -7.91
C GLY A 48 11.15 -7.76 -7.73
N ARG A 49 12.43 -7.39 -7.57
CA ARG A 49 13.54 -8.31 -7.34
C ARG A 49 13.41 -9.06 -6.02
N GLU A 50 13.05 -8.36 -4.96
CA GLU A 50 12.86 -8.92 -3.63
C GLU A 50 11.66 -9.88 -3.60
N ILE A 51 10.57 -9.52 -4.27
CA ILE A 51 9.39 -10.38 -4.42
C ILE A 51 9.76 -11.67 -5.16
N ASP A 52 10.54 -11.57 -6.24
CA ASP A 52 11.00 -12.76 -6.99
C ASP A 52 11.93 -13.66 -6.16
N CYS A 53 12.82 -13.07 -5.36
CA CYS A 53 13.66 -13.82 -4.43
C CYS A 53 12.81 -14.57 -3.38
N LEU A 54 11.84 -13.87 -2.76
CA LEU A 54 10.95 -14.46 -1.76
C LEU A 54 10.09 -15.59 -2.36
N ALA A 55 9.55 -15.40 -3.56
CA ALA A 55 8.75 -16.41 -4.26
C ALA A 55 9.57 -17.68 -4.55
N ARG A 56 10.87 -17.54 -4.80
CA ARG A 56 11.81 -18.66 -5.03
C ARG A 56 12.48 -19.18 -3.75
N ARG A 57 12.09 -18.65 -2.58
CA ARG A 57 12.74 -18.96 -1.28
C ARG A 57 14.24 -18.66 -1.27
N GLN A 58 14.66 -17.66 -2.03
CA GLN A 58 16.05 -17.21 -2.09
C GLN A 58 16.28 -16.02 -1.15
N PRO A 59 17.51 -15.83 -0.66
CA PRO A 59 17.84 -14.69 0.18
C PRO A 59 17.70 -13.38 -0.60
N ILE A 60 17.21 -12.35 0.08
CA ILE A 60 17.05 -11.02 -0.47
C ILE A 60 18.44 -10.37 -0.67
N PRO A 61 18.64 -9.58 -1.73
CA PRO A 61 19.89 -8.87 -1.97
C PRO A 61 20.32 -8.04 -0.75
N LYS A 62 21.58 -8.15 -0.33
CA LYS A 62 22.13 -7.46 0.86
C LYS A 62 22.01 -5.94 0.81
N ASN A 63 21.94 -5.35 -0.38
CA ASN A 63 21.77 -3.91 -0.61
C ASN A 63 20.31 -3.47 -0.63
N SER A 64 19.36 -4.38 -0.46
CA SER A 64 17.93 -4.03 -0.43
C SER A 64 17.56 -3.28 0.85
N LYS A 65 16.66 -2.30 0.69
CA LYS A 65 16.05 -1.59 1.81
C LYS A 65 15.23 -2.48 2.74
N LEU A 66 14.83 -3.68 2.26
CA LEU A 66 13.99 -4.62 2.97
C LEU A 66 14.76 -5.61 3.85
N VAL A 67 16.08 -5.66 3.78
CA VAL A 67 16.92 -6.59 4.58
C VAL A 67 16.65 -6.47 6.09
N LYS A 68 16.38 -5.26 6.58
CA LYS A 68 16.14 -4.98 8.01
C LYS A 68 14.71 -5.32 8.45
N ILE A 69 13.81 -5.66 7.54
CA ILE A 69 12.37 -5.70 7.79
C ILE A 69 11.85 -7.14 7.85
N THR A 70 12.63 -8.14 7.48
CA THR A 70 12.21 -9.56 7.37
C THR A 70 10.88 -9.68 6.58
N PRO A 71 10.88 -9.37 5.28
CA PRO A 71 9.66 -9.33 4.49
C PRO A 71 9.14 -10.74 4.21
N ILE A 72 7.81 -10.86 4.16
CA ILE A 72 7.08 -12.07 3.78
C ILE A 72 6.05 -11.73 2.70
N ILE A 73 5.61 -12.73 1.94
CA ILE A 73 4.47 -12.60 1.02
C ILE A 73 3.29 -13.32 1.65
N ASP A 74 2.15 -12.61 1.78
CA ASP A 74 0.92 -13.18 2.30
C ASP A 74 0.15 -13.99 1.23
N ASP A 75 -0.96 -14.63 1.66
CA ASP A 75 -1.88 -15.38 0.80
C ASP A 75 -2.53 -14.54 -0.31
N LYS A 76 -2.62 -13.23 -0.13
CA LYS A 76 -3.12 -12.26 -1.12
C LYS A 76 -2.02 -11.76 -2.07
N GLY A 77 -0.79 -12.27 -1.93
CA GLY A 77 0.36 -11.88 -2.72
C GLY A 77 0.90 -10.48 -2.39
N LEU A 78 0.62 -9.96 -1.18
CA LEU A 78 1.13 -8.68 -0.70
C LEU A 78 2.43 -8.89 0.09
N LEU A 79 3.39 -8.00 -0.16
CA LEU A 79 4.62 -7.93 0.60
C LEU A 79 4.36 -7.28 1.96
N ARG A 80 4.64 -8.01 3.02
CA ARG A 80 4.44 -7.57 4.41
C ARG A 80 5.73 -7.63 5.21
N ALA A 81 5.82 -6.82 6.25
CA ALA A 81 6.91 -6.87 7.22
C ALA A 81 6.53 -7.82 8.36
N LYS A 82 7.39 -8.79 8.66
CA LYS A 82 7.24 -9.64 9.82
C LYS A 82 7.68 -8.84 11.07
N GLY A 83 6.72 -8.53 11.92
CA GLY A 83 6.99 -7.78 13.15
C GLY A 83 7.55 -8.67 14.28
N ARG A 84 8.01 -8.02 15.36
CA ARG A 84 8.45 -8.72 16.59
C ARG A 84 7.29 -9.31 17.41
N LEU A 85 6.05 -8.97 17.05
CA LEU A 85 4.83 -9.31 17.79
C LEU A 85 4.20 -10.63 17.30
N GLU A 86 4.97 -11.54 16.72
CA GLU A 86 4.47 -12.78 16.12
C GLU A 86 3.62 -13.61 17.12
N ASN A 87 4.04 -13.65 18.37
CA ASN A 87 3.38 -14.43 19.41
C ASN A 87 2.29 -13.63 20.21
N ALA A 88 2.05 -12.37 19.86
CA ALA A 88 1.03 -11.58 20.55
C ALA A 88 -0.38 -12.00 20.06
N PRO A 89 -1.41 -12.01 20.93
CA PRO A 89 -2.78 -12.34 20.56
C PRO A 89 -3.48 -11.13 19.89
N ILE A 90 -2.95 -10.68 18.75
CA ILE A 90 -3.48 -9.57 17.95
C ILE A 90 -3.69 -10.03 16.50
N ASP A 91 -4.51 -9.28 15.76
CA ASP A 91 -4.86 -9.58 14.36
C ASP A 91 -3.63 -9.70 13.45
N PHE A 92 -3.73 -10.54 12.42
CA PHE A 92 -2.70 -10.75 11.42
C PHE A 92 -2.24 -9.44 10.76
N ASP A 93 -3.18 -8.56 10.41
CA ASP A 93 -2.88 -7.27 9.75
C ASP A 93 -2.13 -6.31 10.68
N ALA A 94 -2.35 -6.39 11.99
CA ALA A 94 -1.62 -5.61 12.99
C ALA A 94 -0.20 -6.17 13.24
N LYS A 95 -0.01 -7.49 13.13
CA LYS A 95 1.30 -8.15 13.23
C LYS A 95 2.18 -7.91 12.01
N HIS A 96 1.56 -7.93 10.82
CA HIS A 96 2.24 -7.94 9.53
C HIS A 96 1.81 -6.74 8.70
N THR A 97 2.46 -5.61 8.96
CA THR A 97 2.17 -4.36 8.24
C THR A 97 2.53 -4.46 6.76
N ILE A 98 1.72 -3.87 5.90
CA ILE A 98 1.94 -3.85 4.45
C ILE A 98 3.12 -2.93 4.12
N VAL A 99 4.11 -3.44 3.39
CA VAL A 99 5.28 -2.65 2.96
C VAL A 99 4.94 -1.80 1.76
N VAL A 100 5.26 -0.51 1.81
CA VAL A 100 5.05 0.46 0.72
C VAL A 100 6.30 1.29 0.52
N ASP A 101 6.70 1.57 -0.72
CA ASP A 101 7.76 2.56 -0.99
C ASP A 101 7.15 3.96 -1.04
N SER A 102 7.69 4.89 -0.26
CA SER A 102 7.29 6.30 -0.26
C SER A 102 7.45 6.99 -1.62
N LYS A 103 8.29 6.46 -2.50
CA LYS A 103 8.53 7.01 -3.84
C LYS A 103 7.50 6.53 -4.87
N SER A 104 6.79 5.44 -4.60
CA SER A 104 5.73 4.96 -5.49
C SER A 104 4.55 5.92 -5.52
N ARG A 105 3.79 5.93 -6.62
CA ARG A 105 2.56 6.73 -6.74
C ARG A 105 1.56 6.40 -5.63
N PHE A 106 1.44 5.11 -5.30
CA PHE A 106 0.59 4.66 -4.20
C PHE A 106 1.09 5.22 -2.85
N GLY A 107 2.41 5.17 -2.58
CA GLY A 107 3.00 5.70 -1.35
C GLY A 107 2.79 7.21 -1.19
N GLN A 108 2.94 7.97 -2.27
CA GLN A 108 2.68 9.41 -2.27
C GLN A 108 1.20 9.71 -2.02
N SER A 109 0.29 9.03 -2.71
CA SER A 109 -1.16 9.16 -2.50
C SER A 109 -1.58 8.78 -1.09
N LEU A 110 -0.95 7.73 -0.52
CA LEU A 110 -1.20 7.30 0.86
C LEU A 110 -0.82 8.39 1.86
N VAL A 111 0.37 8.98 1.72
CA VAL A 111 0.84 10.07 2.58
C VAL A 111 -0.09 11.28 2.46
N GLY A 112 -0.47 11.68 1.25
CA GLY A 112 -1.39 12.78 1.01
C GLY A 112 -2.76 12.53 1.64
N HIS A 113 -3.31 11.33 1.46
CA HIS A 113 -4.60 10.94 2.05
C HIS A 113 -4.60 11.07 3.57
N TYR A 114 -3.61 10.49 4.26
CA TYR A 114 -3.53 10.58 5.72
C TYR A 114 -3.28 12.02 6.19
N HIS A 115 -2.44 12.77 5.50
CA HIS A 115 -2.18 14.18 5.85
C HIS A 115 -3.46 15.03 5.79
N THR A 116 -4.26 14.87 4.72
CA THR A 116 -5.54 15.58 4.57
C THR A 116 -6.58 15.08 5.57
N GLN A 117 -6.71 13.76 5.76
CA GLN A 117 -7.66 13.14 6.68
C GLN A 117 -7.41 13.55 8.14
N LEU A 118 -6.17 13.80 8.51
CA LEU A 118 -5.74 14.24 9.84
C LEU A 118 -5.64 15.78 9.94
N ALA A 119 -6.38 16.51 9.10
CA ALA A 119 -6.47 17.96 9.09
C ALA A 119 -5.10 18.65 9.09
N HIS A 120 -4.17 18.17 8.22
CA HIS A 120 -2.81 18.70 8.08
C HIS A 120 -1.98 18.66 9.37
N GLY A 121 -2.21 17.63 10.19
CA GLY A 121 -1.58 17.46 11.49
C GLY A 121 -0.04 17.35 11.45
N PRO A 122 0.60 17.40 12.62
CA PRO A 122 2.07 17.30 12.75
C PRO A 122 2.63 16.03 12.10
N VAL A 123 3.85 16.12 11.55
CA VAL A 123 4.53 15.04 10.81
C VAL A 123 4.55 13.72 11.60
N ASP A 124 4.87 13.77 12.89
CA ASP A 124 4.97 12.57 13.71
C ASP A 124 3.60 11.94 13.97
N TYR A 125 2.56 12.73 14.10
CA TYR A 125 1.19 12.24 14.25
C TYR A 125 0.72 11.53 12.99
N VAL A 126 0.84 12.18 11.82
CA VAL A 126 0.49 11.57 10.53
C VAL A 126 1.28 10.29 10.28
N TYR A 127 2.59 10.31 10.55
CA TYR A 127 3.43 9.13 10.36
C TYR A 127 3.07 7.97 11.29
N ASN A 128 2.72 8.24 12.54
CA ASN A 128 2.29 7.21 13.49
C ASN A 128 0.97 6.56 13.08
N GLU A 129 0.01 7.32 12.56
CA GLU A 129 -1.25 6.78 12.04
C GLU A 129 -1.02 5.88 10.81
N ILE A 130 -0.15 6.30 9.89
CA ILE A 130 0.22 5.46 8.74
C ILE A 130 0.84 4.14 9.22
N ARG A 131 1.73 4.18 10.21
CA ARG A 131 2.45 3.00 10.72
C ARG A 131 1.57 1.91 11.34
N GLN A 132 0.36 2.24 11.74
CA GLN A 132 -0.57 1.24 12.27
C GLN A 132 -0.93 0.16 11.22
N ARG A 133 -0.91 0.51 9.93
CA ARG A 133 -1.32 -0.39 8.84
C ARG A 133 -0.25 -0.59 7.77
N TYR A 134 0.64 0.40 7.59
CA TYR A 134 1.62 0.41 6.52
C TYR A 134 3.01 0.69 7.03
N LEU A 135 3.97 -0.13 6.60
CA LEU A 135 5.38 0.18 6.76
C LEU A 135 5.87 0.92 5.51
N VAL A 136 5.89 2.24 5.57
CA VAL A 136 6.35 3.08 4.46
C VAL A 136 7.86 3.23 4.53
N VAL A 137 8.58 2.68 3.55
CA VAL A 137 10.04 2.81 3.44
C VAL A 137 10.38 4.27 3.15
N GLY A 138 11.14 4.92 4.05
CA GLY A 138 11.38 6.36 3.99
C GLY A 138 10.19 7.24 4.36
N GLY A 139 9.20 6.67 5.08
CA GLY A 139 7.91 7.31 5.35
C GLY A 139 7.99 8.64 6.10
N LYS A 140 8.77 8.72 7.18
CA LYS A 140 8.88 9.98 7.95
C LYS A 140 9.38 11.14 7.08
N SER A 141 10.40 10.90 6.25
CA SER A 141 10.93 11.89 5.31
C SER A 141 9.91 12.28 4.25
N ALA A 142 9.11 11.32 3.76
CA ALA A 142 8.06 11.57 2.78
C ALA A 142 6.92 12.41 3.36
N VAL A 143 6.46 12.11 4.59
CA VAL A 143 5.45 12.90 5.28
C VAL A 143 5.96 14.33 5.51
N LYS A 144 7.21 14.49 5.98
CA LYS A 144 7.82 15.81 6.17
C LYS A 144 7.85 16.63 4.87
N LYS A 145 8.30 16.02 3.77
CA LYS A 145 8.34 16.65 2.46
C LYS A 145 6.96 17.07 1.97
N PHE A 146 5.97 16.18 2.13
CA PHE A 146 4.58 16.45 1.73
C PHE A 146 3.98 17.60 2.55
N SER A 147 4.18 17.60 3.86
CA SER A 147 3.70 18.66 4.76
C SER A 147 4.29 20.03 4.40
N GLN A 148 5.59 20.06 4.05
CA GLN A 148 6.26 21.31 3.63
C GLN A 148 5.70 21.85 2.30
N SER A 149 5.43 20.97 1.31
CA SER A 149 4.83 21.38 0.04
C SER A 149 3.39 21.86 0.23
N CYS A 150 2.61 21.18 1.07
CA CYS A 150 1.24 21.56 1.36
C CYS A 150 1.10 22.94 2.05
N LEU A 151 2.03 23.25 2.95
CA LEU A 151 2.08 24.58 3.59
C LEU A 151 2.46 25.69 2.60
N ALA A 152 3.37 25.41 1.66
CA ALA A 152 3.75 26.38 0.61
C ALA A 152 2.55 26.72 -0.29
N ASP A 153 1.72 25.73 -0.65
CA ASP A 153 0.52 25.92 -1.46
C ASP A 153 -0.56 26.76 -0.72
N GLN A 154 -0.63 26.66 0.61
CA GLN A 154 -1.60 27.43 1.42
C GLN A 154 -1.19 28.91 1.63
N VAL A 155 0.09 29.23 1.52
CA VAL A 155 0.60 30.61 1.69
C VAL A 155 0.45 31.44 0.39
N LEU A 156 0.21 30.78 -0.75
CA LEU A 156 0.08 31.44 -2.06
C LEU A 156 -1.37 31.78 -2.44
N LEU A 157 -2.34 31.54 -1.55
CA LEU A 157 -3.76 31.92 -1.68
C LEU A 157 -4.11 33.04 -0.69
#